data_2ff52c4b89bcc2f03861fae4cddfa9e5
#
_entry.id   2ff52c4b89bcc2f03861fae4cddfa9e5
#
_cell.length_a   1.000
_cell.length_b   1.000
_cell.length_c   1.000
_cell.angle_alpha   90.00
_cell.angle_beta   90.00
_cell.angle_gamma   90.00
#
_symmetry.space_group_name_H-M   'P 1'
#
loop_
_entity.id
_entity.type
_entity.pdbx_description
1 polymer ?
#
loop_
_entity_poly.entity_id
_entity_poly.type
_entity_poly.pdbx_seq_one_letter_code
_entity_poly.pdbx_strand_id
1 'polypeptide(L)'
;VGDLGRLGGGAKGVQKLPELGRVDTFLSSQAANLNKKLGAKIGEGRLPYEASRAGVEQAKLAVKETLENATAVSDIIPKSAVRGDYDLVHVYSSKTNSTVSLRVLPGGKYEFDTLISEKSSKF
;
A
#
# COMPACT_ATOMS: atom_id res chain seq x y z
N VAL A 1 11.80 2.99 -20.96
CA VAL A 1 11.67 2.71 -20.94
C VAL A 1 11.57 2.62 -20.79
N GLY A 2 11.61 3.13 -20.48
CA GLY A 2 11.37 3.12 -20.24
C GLY A 2 11.23 3.10 -19.80
N ASP A 3 11.09 3.61 -19.68
CA ASP A 3 10.67 3.45 -19.26
C ASP A 3 10.50 3.03 -18.96
N LEU A 4 10.48 3.49 -18.71
CA LEU A 4 10.10 3.07 -18.42
C LEU A 4 9.86 2.40 -18.54
N GLY A 5 9.89 2.38 -18.57
CA GLY A 5 9.63 1.80 -18.71
C GLY A 5 9.48 1.12 -18.61
N ARG A 6 9.42 1.25 -18.50
CA ARG A 6 9.31 0.57 -18.52
C ARG A 6 8.99 -0.17 -18.38
N LEU A 7 8.76 -0.09 -18.07
CA LEU A 7 8.27 -0.69 -17.87
C LEU A 7 7.52 -1.25 -17.50
N GLY A 8 8.04 -1.48 -17.54
CA GLY A 8 6.90 -2.21 -17.02
C GLY A 8 5.90 -1.32 -16.30
N GLY A 9 4.66 -1.67 -16.45
CA GLY A 9 3.61 -0.87 -15.86
C GLY A 9 3.71 -0.74 -14.34
N GLY A 10 4.30 -1.73 -13.67
CA GLY A 10 4.39 -1.73 -12.21
C GLY A 10 5.14 -0.55 -11.64
N ALA A 11 6.18 -0.13 -12.31
CA ALA A 11 6.99 0.99 -11.83
C ALA A 11 6.27 2.34 -11.93
N LYS A 12 5.27 2.46 -12.79
CA LYS A 12 4.61 3.75 -13.02
C LYS A 12 3.97 4.33 -11.77
N GLY A 13 3.23 3.51 -11.03
CA GLY A 13 2.56 3.98 -9.82
C GLY A 13 3.56 4.42 -8.76
N VAL A 14 4.58 3.61 -8.56
CA VAL A 14 5.63 3.88 -7.58
C VAL A 14 6.41 5.14 -7.94
N GLN A 15 6.60 5.42 -9.23
CA GLN A 15 7.32 6.60 -9.69
C GLN A 15 6.62 7.90 -9.29
N LYS A 16 5.32 7.87 -9.01
CA LYS A 16 4.58 9.03 -8.53
C LYS A 16 4.81 9.29 -7.05
N LEU A 17 5.53 8.40 -6.37
CA LEU A 17 5.85 8.51 -4.95
C LEU A 17 7.36 8.42 -4.76
N PRO A 18 8.13 9.40 -5.26
CA PRO A 18 9.60 9.31 -5.24
C PRO A 18 10.19 9.17 -3.83
N GLU A 19 9.52 9.71 -2.82
CA GLU A 19 9.99 9.61 -1.44
C GLU A 19 9.82 8.20 -0.86
N LEU A 20 9.04 7.34 -1.52
CA LEU A 20 8.87 5.96 -1.07
C LEU A 20 10.16 5.17 -1.23
N GLY A 21 10.94 5.49 -2.27
CA GLY A 21 12.16 4.77 -2.58
C GLY A 21 11.89 3.36 -3.06
N ARG A 22 12.78 2.44 -2.73
CA ARG A 22 12.61 1.03 -3.13
C ARG A 22 11.57 0.35 -2.26
N VAL A 23 10.69 -0.40 -2.89
CA VAL A 23 9.60 -1.11 -2.19
C VAL A 23 10.16 -2.04 -1.11
N ASP A 24 11.18 -2.84 -1.42
CA ASP A 24 11.77 -3.75 -0.44
C ASP A 24 12.29 -3.02 0.78
N THR A 25 12.98 -1.91 0.58
CA THR A 25 13.53 -1.11 1.68
C THR A 25 12.40 -0.51 2.51
N PHE A 26 11.38 0.02 1.85
CA PHE A 26 10.23 0.58 2.54
C PHE A 26 9.54 -0.49 3.41
N LEU A 27 9.27 -1.68 2.84
CA LEU A 27 8.58 -2.74 3.57
C LEU A 27 9.41 -3.25 4.74
N SER A 28 10.73 -3.32 4.59
CA SER A 28 11.61 -3.71 5.70
C SER A 28 11.51 -2.71 6.86
N SER A 29 11.43 -1.42 6.54
CA SER A 29 11.29 -0.38 7.57
C SER A 29 9.93 -0.41 8.26
N GLN A 30 8.93 -1.04 7.62
CA GLN A 30 7.56 -1.11 8.11
C GLN A 30 7.18 -2.49 8.66
N ALA A 31 8.15 -3.38 8.87
CA ALA A 31 7.86 -4.77 9.22
C ALA A 31 6.94 -4.93 10.42
N ALA A 32 7.22 -4.23 11.52
CA ALA A 32 6.40 -4.31 12.73
C ALA A 32 5.00 -3.75 12.49
N ASN A 33 4.91 -2.66 11.75
CA ASN A 33 3.65 -2.00 11.43
C ASN A 33 2.79 -2.88 10.52
N LEU A 34 3.41 -3.54 9.54
CA LEU A 34 2.72 -4.49 8.67
C LEU A 34 2.14 -5.65 9.47
N ASN A 35 2.94 -6.28 10.32
CA ASN A 35 2.48 -7.40 11.14
C ASN A 35 1.30 -6.98 12.01
N LYS A 36 1.41 -5.85 12.68
CA LYS A 36 0.38 -5.37 13.59
C LYS A 36 -0.93 -5.08 12.86
N LYS A 37 -0.85 -4.28 11.79
CA LYS A 37 -2.05 -3.80 11.11
C LYS A 37 -2.73 -4.88 10.27
N LEU A 38 -1.94 -5.68 9.56
CA LEU A 38 -2.49 -6.77 8.77
C LEU A 38 -3.07 -7.86 9.67
N GLY A 39 -2.36 -8.21 10.74
CA GLY A 39 -2.85 -9.20 11.70
C GLY A 39 -4.17 -8.77 12.33
N ALA A 40 -4.29 -7.51 12.74
CA ALA A 40 -5.53 -7.00 13.32
C ALA A 40 -6.69 -7.06 12.32
N LYS A 41 -6.46 -6.63 11.09
CA LYS A 41 -7.51 -6.59 10.07
C LYS A 41 -7.96 -8.00 9.66
N ILE A 42 -7.02 -8.93 9.56
CA ILE A 42 -7.33 -10.33 9.29
C ILE A 42 -8.15 -10.92 10.45
N GLY A 43 -7.73 -10.64 11.68
CA GLY A 43 -8.44 -11.12 12.87
C GLY A 43 -9.86 -10.59 12.96
N GLU A 44 -10.12 -9.41 12.39
CA GLU A 44 -11.46 -8.83 12.32
C GLU A 44 -12.29 -9.38 11.15
N GLY A 45 -11.72 -10.24 10.32
CA GLY A 45 -12.40 -10.79 9.16
C GLY A 45 -12.55 -9.82 8.00
N ARG A 46 -11.72 -8.78 7.96
CA ARG A 46 -11.83 -7.71 6.95
C ARG A 46 -10.93 -7.91 5.73
N LEU A 47 -10.16 -8.99 5.71
CA LEU A 47 -9.33 -9.36 4.56
C LEU A 47 -9.56 -10.82 4.23
N PRO A 48 -9.43 -11.23 2.95
CA PRO A 48 -9.70 -12.61 2.52
C PRO A 48 -8.52 -13.54 2.78
N TYR A 49 -7.85 -13.38 3.91
CA TYR A 49 -6.70 -14.21 4.28
C TYR A 49 -7.01 -14.95 5.57
N GLU A 50 -6.41 -16.14 5.71
CA GLU A 50 -6.58 -16.93 6.90
C GLU A 50 -6.03 -16.21 8.13
N ALA A 51 -6.71 -16.36 9.27
CA ALA A 51 -6.27 -15.77 10.54
C ALA A 51 -5.14 -16.62 11.13
N SER A 52 -3.98 -16.54 10.50
CA SER A 52 -2.80 -17.33 10.85
C SER A 52 -1.56 -16.57 10.40
N ARG A 53 -0.40 -17.07 10.80
CA ARG A 53 0.88 -16.52 10.36
C ARG A 53 0.99 -16.58 8.84
N ALA A 54 0.55 -17.70 8.24
CA ALA A 54 0.57 -17.84 6.78
C ALA A 54 -0.31 -16.79 6.09
N GLY A 55 -1.49 -16.52 6.65
CA GLY A 55 -2.37 -15.48 6.10
C GLY A 55 -1.76 -14.10 6.17
N VAL A 56 -1.08 -13.77 7.27
CA VAL A 56 -0.38 -12.48 7.41
C VAL A 56 0.75 -12.38 6.37
N GLU A 57 1.50 -13.46 6.14
CA GLU A 57 2.57 -13.45 5.14
C GLU A 57 2.02 -13.27 3.73
N GLN A 58 0.87 -13.88 3.42
CA GLN A 58 0.20 -13.67 2.14
C GLN A 58 -0.25 -12.23 1.97
N ALA A 59 -0.77 -11.61 3.03
CA ALA A 59 -1.18 -10.22 2.99
C ALA A 59 0.02 -9.29 2.78
N LYS A 60 1.16 -9.58 3.41
CA LYS A 60 2.40 -8.81 3.21
C LYS A 60 2.89 -8.91 1.77
N LEU A 61 2.78 -10.09 1.17
CA LEU A 61 3.13 -10.28 -0.23
C LEU A 61 2.20 -9.46 -1.14
N ALA A 62 0.92 -9.43 -0.82
CA ALA A 62 -0.04 -8.62 -1.57
C ALA A 62 0.31 -7.13 -1.50
N VAL A 63 0.73 -6.64 -0.34
CA VAL A 63 1.19 -5.25 -0.19
C VAL A 63 2.40 -5.00 -1.10
N LYS A 64 3.38 -5.88 -1.06
CA LYS A 64 4.57 -5.77 -1.90
C LYS A 64 4.20 -5.74 -3.39
N GLU A 65 3.41 -6.71 -3.83
CA GLU A 65 3.04 -6.81 -5.24
C GLU A 65 2.18 -5.63 -5.70
N THR A 66 1.33 -5.13 -4.82
CA THR A 66 0.51 -3.96 -5.14
C THR A 66 1.39 -2.73 -5.36
N LEU A 67 2.38 -2.51 -4.50
CA LEU A 67 3.29 -1.38 -4.64
C LEU A 67 4.21 -1.52 -5.86
N GLU A 68 4.70 -2.74 -6.11
CA GLU A 68 5.60 -2.99 -7.25
C GLU A 68 4.90 -2.94 -8.59
N ASN A 69 3.60 -3.26 -8.63
CA ASN A 69 2.82 -3.35 -9.86
C ASN A 69 1.68 -2.33 -9.88
N ALA A 70 1.88 -1.20 -9.24
CA ALA A 70 0.85 -0.17 -9.12
C ALA A 70 0.39 0.31 -10.50
N THR A 71 -0.92 0.38 -10.68
CA THR A 71 -1.54 0.87 -11.90
C THR A 71 -2.24 2.21 -11.71
N ALA A 72 -2.46 2.61 -10.46
CA ALA A 72 -3.04 3.92 -10.14
C ALA A 72 -2.52 4.40 -8.78
N VAL A 73 -2.34 5.71 -8.67
CA VAL A 73 -1.99 6.37 -7.40
C VAL A 73 -2.95 7.54 -7.25
N SER A 74 -3.60 7.64 -6.09
CA SER A 74 -4.55 8.72 -5.84
C SER A 74 -3.83 10.04 -5.57
N ASP A 75 -4.57 11.13 -5.66
CA ASP A 75 -4.13 12.39 -5.09
C ASP A 75 -4.07 12.26 -3.56
N ILE A 76 -3.42 13.21 -2.90
CA ILE A 76 -3.39 13.21 -1.44
C ILE A 76 -4.81 13.35 -0.91
N ILE A 77 -5.21 12.43 -0.02
CA ILE A 77 -6.50 12.42 0.61
C ILE A 77 -6.34 13.13 1.96
N PRO A 78 -6.96 14.30 2.15
CA PRO A 78 -6.76 15.05 3.39
C PRO A 78 -7.33 14.30 4.59
N LYS A 79 -6.66 14.41 5.71
CA LYS A 79 -7.08 13.72 6.95
C LYS A 79 -8.52 14.06 7.36
N SER A 80 -8.99 15.26 7.03
CA SER A 80 -10.37 15.65 7.32
C SER A 80 -11.40 14.80 6.57
N ALA A 81 -11.03 14.25 5.41
CA ALA A 81 -11.93 13.41 4.61
C ALA A 81 -11.97 11.95 5.10
N VAL A 82 -11.02 11.54 5.93
CA VAL A 82 -10.91 10.15 6.40
C VAL A 82 -11.00 10.02 7.91
N ARG A 83 -11.21 11.12 8.61
CA ARG A 83 -11.32 11.16 10.08
C ARG A 83 -10.10 10.55 10.78
N GLY A 84 -8.92 10.75 10.19
CA GLY A 84 -7.67 10.25 10.73
C GLY A 84 -6.76 11.37 11.17
N ASP A 85 -5.59 11.00 11.66
CA ASP A 85 -4.58 11.96 12.12
C ASP A 85 -3.59 12.34 11.03
N TYR A 86 -3.66 11.67 9.86
CA TYR A 86 -2.70 11.87 8.77
C TYR A 86 -3.41 11.95 7.43
N ASP A 87 -2.83 12.70 6.51
CA ASP A 87 -3.23 12.63 5.11
C ASP A 87 -2.85 11.26 4.56
N LEU A 88 -3.58 10.78 3.57
CA LEU A 88 -3.35 9.46 2.99
C LEU A 88 -3.08 9.55 1.49
N VAL A 89 -2.43 8.51 0.97
CA VAL A 89 -2.31 8.26 -0.46
C VAL A 89 -2.68 6.79 -0.68
N HIS A 90 -3.52 6.52 -1.67
CA HIS A 90 -3.90 5.16 -2.03
C HIS A 90 -3.17 4.73 -3.29
N VAL A 91 -2.60 3.52 -3.26
CA VAL A 91 -1.90 2.91 -4.40
C VAL A 91 -2.64 1.64 -4.76
N TYR A 92 -3.11 1.54 -6.00
CA TYR A 92 -3.87 0.39 -6.46
C TYR A 92 -3.11 -0.37 -7.54
N SER A 93 -3.23 -1.70 -7.54
CA SER A 93 -2.76 -2.54 -8.63
C SER A 93 -3.90 -3.41 -9.16
N SER A 94 -4.12 -3.36 -10.47
CA SER A 94 -5.08 -4.25 -11.11
C SER A 94 -4.59 -5.70 -11.10
N LYS A 95 -3.28 -5.91 -10.96
CA LYS A 95 -2.71 -7.25 -10.90
C LYS A 95 -3.14 -7.99 -9.63
N THR A 96 -3.14 -7.30 -8.50
CA THR A 96 -3.55 -7.88 -7.23
C THR A 96 -4.99 -7.55 -6.86
N ASN A 97 -5.62 -6.65 -7.61
CA ASN A 97 -6.93 -6.07 -7.29
C ASN A 97 -6.97 -5.60 -5.84
N SER A 98 -5.93 -4.92 -5.41
CA SER A 98 -5.80 -4.46 -4.03
C SER A 98 -5.30 -3.03 -4.00
N THR A 99 -5.64 -2.34 -2.90
CA THR A 99 -5.19 -0.97 -2.63
C THR A 99 -4.35 -0.97 -1.37
N VAL A 100 -3.19 -0.33 -1.42
CA VAL A 100 -2.38 -0.05 -0.23
C VAL A 100 -2.58 1.40 0.14
N SER A 101 -3.02 1.65 1.38
CA SER A 101 -3.16 3.00 1.91
C SER A 101 -1.88 3.36 2.66
N LEU A 102 -1.32 4.52 2.36
CA LEU A 102 -0.11 5.01 3.01
C LEU A 102 -0.42 6.33 3.72
N ARG A 103 0.11 6.49 4.92
CA ARG A 103 0.07 7.77 5.63
C ARG A 103 1.17 8.67 5.10
N VAL A 104 0.84 9.95 4.92
CA VAL A 104 1.81 10.96 4.51
C VAL A 104 2.30 11.66 5.77
N LEU A 105 3.56 11.46 6.10
CA LEU A 105 4.16 12.03 7.31
C LEU A 105 4.83 13.36 7.00
N PRO A 106 5.06 14.20 8.03
CA PRO A 106 5.86 15.41 7.86
C PRO A 106 7.20 15.08 7.23
N GLY A 107 7.67 15.92 6.31
CA GLY A 107 8.91 15.67 5.59
C GLY A 107 8.77 14.84 4.33
N GLY A 108 7.52 14.49 3.95
CA GLY A 108 7.26 13.76 2.71
C GLY A 108 7.53 12.26 2.80
N LYS A 109 7.64 11.73 4.00
CA LYS A 109 7.82 10.29 4.21
C LYS A 109 6.48 9.58 4.27
N TYR A 110 6.51 8.27 4.07
CA TYR A 110 5.30 7.45 4.09
C TYR A 110 5.38 6.38 5.16
N GLU A 111 4.20 5.99 5.66
CA GLU A 111 4.04 4.91 6.63
C GLU A 111 2.90 4.03 6.17
N PHE A 112 3.02 2.71 6.31
CA PHE A 112 1.94 1.79 5.94
C PHE A 112 0.73 2.05 6.84
N ASP A 113 -0.42 2.21 6.22
CA ASP A 113 -1.70 2.41 6.92
C ASP A 113 -2.53 1.12 6.89
N THR A 114 -2.95 0.66 5.71
CA THR A 114 -3.75 -0.56 5.60
C THR A 114 -3.72 -1.13 4.19
N LEU A 115 -4.22 -2.36 4.09
CA LEU A 115 -4.45 -3.03 2.80
C LEU A 115 -5.96 -3.19 2.62
N ILE A 116 -6.43 -2.86 1.43
CA ILE A 116 -7.84 -3.00 1.03
C ILE A 116 -7.88 -3.99 -0.12
N SER A 117 -8.72 -5.04 -0.02
CA SER A 117 -8.77 -6.12 -1.00
C SER A 117 -9.64 -5.80 -2.23
N GLU A 118 -9.69 -4.52 -2.60
CA GLU A 118 -10.41 -4.04 -3.78
C GLU A 118 -9.85 -2.66 -4.14
N LYS A 119 -10.31 -2.10 -5.27
CA LYS A 119 -9.98 -0.72 -5.61
C LYS A 119 -10.75 0.20 -4.69
N SER A 120 -10.05 1.08 -3.97
CA SER A 120 -10.72 1.96 -3.03
C SER A 120 -11.55 3.02 -3.74
N SER A 121 -12.52 3.60 -3.02
CA SER A 121 -13.38 4.66 -3.54
C SER A 121 -12.67 6.00 -3.67
N LYS A 122 -11.41 6.09 -3.29
CA LYS A 122 -10.65 7.34 -3.30
C LYS A 122 -9.97 7.65 -4.64
N PHE A 123 -10.13 6.80 -5.62
CA PHE A 123 -9.60 7.02 -6.96
C PHE A 123 -10.55 7.79 -7.84
#